data_5209e425623ab0ac5364f3d6fa0dabf2
#
_entry.id   5209e425623ab0ac5364f3d6fa0dabf2
#
_cell.length_a   1.000
_cell.length_b   1.000
_cell.length_c   1.000
_cell.angle_alpha   90.00
_cell.angle_beta   90.00
_cell.angle_gamma   90.00
#
_symmetry.space_group_name_H-M   'P 1'
#
loop_
_entity.id
_entity.type
_entity.pdbx_description
1 polymer ?
#
loop_
_entity_poly.entity_id
_entity_poly.type
_entity_poly.pdbx_seq_one_letter_code
_entity_poly.pdbx_strand_id
1 'polypeptide(L)'
;NMVGQEASMEKREEIREKLGLNDPVYTQFFRFVGNSSKGEFGLSYQLRRPVSDLISERLPATLELVFVSALIAIISGVVFGIYTGINREGYLSNFILIISLFGVSLPTFVIGILFIYLFSVILGILPSFGRGEVIPFGFWSTGFLTLSGVKALILPSVTLSLFQMTS
;
A
#
# COMPACT_ATOMS: atom_id res chain seq x y z
N ASN A 1 0.44 1.47 26.54
CA ASN A 1 1.42 1.86 27.56
C ASN A 1 2.54 2.67 26.90
N MET A 2 2.37 3.97 26.86
CA MET A 2 3.30 4.94 26.25
C MET A 2 4.60 5.12 27.05
N VAL A 3 4.61 4.66 28.27
CA VAL A 3 5.75 4.77 29.20
C VAL A 3 6.03 3.37 29.66
N GLY A 4 7.31 2.96 29.57
CA GLY A 4 7.72 1.65 30.05
C GLY A 4 7.23 1.37 31.48
N GLN A 5 7.10 0.11 31.86
CA GLN A 5 6.54 -0.33 33.15
C GLN A 5 7.22 0.29 34.40
N GLU A 6 8.37 0.94 34.22
CA GLU A 6 9.16 1.52 35.32
C GLU A 6 9.00 3.04 35.49
N ALA A 7 8.13 3.71 34.75
CA ALA A 7 7.95 5.15 34.92
C ALA A 7 7.10 5.44 36.17
N SER A 8 7.59 6.35 37.04
CA SER A 8 6.88 6.80 38.24
C SER A 8 5.49 7.35 37.87
N MET A 9 4.53 7.28 38.80
CA MET A 9 3.16 7.79 38.63
C MET A 9 3.18 9.28 38.24
N GLU A 10 4.06 10.07 38.81
CA GLU A 10 4.24 11.50 38.50
C GLU A 10 4.64 11.73 37.03
N LYS A 11 5.52 10.91 36.49
CA LYS A 11 5.98 11.04 35.10
C LYS A 11 4.90 10.63 34.10
N ARG A 12 4.02 9.73 34.49
CA ARG A 12 2.83 9.35 33.69
C ARG A 12 1.80 10.46 33.67
N GLU A 13 1.57 11.12 34.80
CA GLU A 13 0.65 12.24 34.92
C GLU A 13 1.14 13.45 34.12
N GLU A 14 2.42 13.79 34.23
CA GLU A 14 3.05 14.86 33.45
C GLU A 14 2.92 14.64 31.93
N ILE A 15 3.10 13.40 31.46
CA ILE A 15 2.94 13.06 30.04
C ILE A 15 1.47 13.12 29.62
N ARG A 16 0.53 12.70 30.48
CA ARG A 16 -0.90 12.82 30.22
C ARG A 16 -1.33 14.26 30.08
N GLU A 17 -0.85 15.11 30.95
CA GLU A 17 -1.14 16.54 30.93
C GLU A 17 -0.54 17.22 29.68
N LYS A 18 0.74 16.94 29.37
CA LYS A 18 1.40 17.45 28.15
C LYS A 18 0.72 17.03 26.85
N LEU A 19 0.15 15.82 26.82
CA LEU A 19 -0.57 15.29 25.66
C LEU A 19 -2.05 15.74 25.65
N GLY A 20 -2.51 16.40 26.71
CA GLY A 20 -3.90 16.83 26.85
C GLY A 20 -4.88 15.65 26.90
N LEU A 21 -4.46 14.51 27.44
CA LEU A 21 -5.29 13.31 27.56
C LEU A 21 -6.38 13.43 28.65
N ASN A 22 -6.26 14.44 29.49
CA ASN A 22 -7.24 14.78 30.54
C ASN A 22 -8.35 15.69 30.02
N ASP A 23 -8.22 16.24 28.80
CA ASP A 23 -9.23 17.07 28.17
C ASP A 23 -10.45 16.24 27.70
N PRO A 24 -11.64 16.86 27.58
CA PRO A 24 -12.79 16.21 26.97
C PRO A 24 -12.48 15.65 25.57
N VAL A 25 -13.10 14.52 25.21
CA VAL A 25 -12.83 13.81 23.94
C VAL A 25 -12.99 14.69 22.70
N TYR A 26 -13.98 15.60 22.70
CA TYR A 26 -14.19 16.53 21.59
C TYR A 26 -13.03 17.52 21.46
N THR A 27 -12.43 17.98 22.55
CA THR A 27 -11.26 18.89 22.53
C THR A 27 -10.04 18.16 21.98
N GLN A 28 -9.82 16.91 22.40
CA GLN A 28 -8.74 16.06 21.88
C GLN A 28 -8.92 15.83 20.37
N PHE A 29 -10.15 15.55 19.92
CA PHE A 29 -10.47 15.36 18.50
C PHE A 29 -10.17 16.59 17.65
N PHE A 30 -10.67 17.77 18.04
CA PHE A 30 -10.42 19.01 17.30
C PHE A 30 -8.96 19.41 17.31
N ARG A 31 -8.24 19.18 18.40
CA ARG A 31 -6.80 19.39 18.48
C ARG A 31 -6.06 18.45 17.50
N PHE A 32 -6.42 17.17 17.48
CA PHE A 32 -5.84 16.20 16.56
C PHE A 32 -6.10 16.59 15.09
N VAL A 33 -7.32 16.93 14.74
CA VAL A 33 -7.68 17.38 13.38
C VAL A 33 -6.91 18.65 13.00
N GLY A 34 -6.84 19.63 13.92
CA GLY A 34 -6.08 20.87 13.72
C GLY A 34 -4.58 20.64 13.52
N ASN A 35 -3.97 19.75 14.28
CA ASN A 35 -2.56 19.39 14.13
C ASN A 35 -2.33 18.57 12.84
N SER A 36 -3.22 17.61 12.56
CA SER A 36 -3.15 16.80 11.34
C SER A 36 -3.25 17.64 10.06
N SER A 37 -4.06 18.69 10.06
CA SER A 37 -4.16 19.62 8.93
C SER A 37 -2.87 20.42 8.66
N LYS A 38 -1.98 20.50 9.67
CA LYS A 38 -0.65 21.11 9.57
C LYS A 38 0.46 20.08 9.29
N GLY A 39 0.10 18.79 9.13
CA GLY A 39 1.05 17.69 8.96
C GLY A 39 1.65 17.13 10.24
N GLU A 40 1.13 17.53 11.41
CA GLU A 40 1.58 17.07 12.72
C GLU A 40 0.70 15.89 13.18
N PHE A 41 1.11 14.67 12.89
CA PHE A 41 0.38 13.44 13.25
C PHE A 41 0.84 12.81 14.58
N GLY A 42 1.71 13.50 15.32
CA GLY A 42 2.29 13.01 16.57
C GLY A 42 3.44 12.03 16.38
N LEU A 43 3.74 11.27 17.44
CA LEU A 43 4.86 10.31 17.49
C LEU A 43 4.36 8.88 17.38
N SER A 44 5.02 8.07 16.56
CA SER A 44 4.86 6.62 16.57
C SER A 44 5.55 6.04 17.82
N TYR A 45 4.78 5.47 18.71
CA TYR A 45 5.33 4.87 19.94
C TYR A 45 6.14 3.60 19.68
N GLN A 46 5.82 2.90 18.61
CA GLN A 46 6.52 1.69 18.21
C GLN A 46 7.88 1.99 17.60
N LEU A 47 7.95 3.01 16.74
CA LEU A 47 9.18 3.36 16.00
C LEU A 47 9.92 4.55 16.60
N ARG A 48 9.34 5.22 17.62
CA ARG A 48 9.89 6.40 18.31
C ARG A 48 10.31 7.53 17.38
N ARG A 49 9.56 7.70 16.28
CA ARG A 49 9.78 8.72 15.24
C ARG A 49 8.48 9.48 14.97
N PRO A 50 8.54 10.72 14.46
CA PRO A 50 7.36 11.44 13.98
C PRO A 50 6.60 10.62 12.93
N VAL A 51 5.28 10.60 13.03
CA VAL A 51 4.43 9.88 12.05
C VAL A 51 4.50 10.55 10.68
N SER A 52 4.65 11.88 10.64
CA SER A 52 4.88 12.66 9.40
C SER A 52 6.07 12.14 8.60
N ASP A 53 7.20 11.84 9.28
CA ASP A 53 8.40 11.31 8.62
C ASP A 53 8.15 9.92 8.04
N LEU A 54 7.46 9.07 8.80
CA LEU A 54 7.09 7.72 8.36
C LEU A 54 6.15 7.75 7.15
N ILE A 55 5.22 8.69 7.12
CA ILE A 55 4.32 8.88 5.98
C ILE A 55 5.11 9.35 4.77
N SER A 56 5.93 10.39 4.90
CA SER A 56 6.71 10.93 3.79
C SER A 56 7.69 9.92 3.20
N GLU A 57 8.25 9.05 4.02
CA GLU A 57 9.17 7.98 3.60
C GLU A 57 8.45 6.87 2.81
N ARG A 58 7.19 6.54 3.19
CA ARG A 58 6.45 5.39 2.62
C ARG A 58 5.42 5.77 1.57
N LEU A 59 4.89 6.98 1.64
CA LEU A 59 3.84 7.46 0.73
C LEU A 59 4.22 7.37 -0.75
N PRO A 60 5.45 7.74 -1.19
CA PRO A 60 5.86 7.60 -2.58
C PRO A 60 5.70 6.18 -3.12
N ALA A 61 6.19 5.18 -2.37
CA ALA A 61 6.08 3.77 -2.76
C ALA A 61 4.62 3.32 -2.92
N THR A 62 3.77 3.72 -1.97
CA THR A 62 2.34 3.37 -1.99
C THR A 62 1.63 4.02 -3.18
N LEU A 63 1.90 5.29 -3.46
CA LEU A 63 1.27 5.99 -4.59
C LEU A 63 1.76 5.47 -5.95
N GLU A 64 3.04 5.13 -6.08
CA GLU A 64 3.57 4.47 -7.27
C GLU A 64 2.87 3.13 -7.53
N LEU A 65 2.72 2.32 -6.48
CA LEU A 65 2.04 1.03 -6.56
C LEU A 65 0.56 1.18 -6.93
N VAL A 66 -0.15 2.09 -6.26
CA VAL A 66 -1.57 2.37 -6.54
C VAL A 66 -1.76 2.86 -7.96
N PHE A 67 -0.92 3.79 -8.42
CA PHE A 67 -0.99 4.33 -9.78
C PHE A 67 -0.80 3.24 -10.84
N VAL A 68 0.26 2.42 -10.70
CA VAL A 68 0.54 1.35 -11.67
C VAL A 68 -0.55 0.29 -11.66
N SER A 69 -0.99 -0.16 -10.48
CA SER A 69 -2.05 -1.18 -10.39
C SER A 69 -3.38 -0.68 -10.95
N ALA A 70 -3.76 0.57 -10.67
CA ALA A 70 -4.96 1.19 -11.21
C ALA A 70 -4.89 1.33 -12.75
N LEU A 71 -3.74 1.75 -13.28
CA LEU A 71 -3.53 1.87 -14.72
C LEU A 71 -3.67 0.51 -15.42
N ILE A 72 -3.01 -0.53 -14.90
CA ILE A 72 -3.14 -1.90 -15.43
C ILE A 72 -4.59 -2.36 -15.35
N ALA A 73 -5.27 -2.16 -14.20
CA ALA A 73 -6.65 -2.59 -14.01
C ALA A 73 -7.61 -1.91 -14.99
N ILE A 74 -7.50 -0.59 -15.16
CA ILE A 74 -8.35 0.17 -16.09
C ILE A 74 -8.11 -0.26 -17.54
N ILE A 75 -6.85 -0.32 -17.97
CA ILE A 75 -6.52 -0.68 -19.36
C ILE A 75 -6.99 -2.12 -19.65
N SER A 76 -6.61 -3.08 -18.81
CA SER A 76 -6.97 -4.48 -19.02
C SER A 76 -8.47 -4.72 -18.86
N GLY A 77 -9.10 -4.13 -17.84
CA GLY A 77 -10.53 -4.23 -17.59
C GLY A 77 -11.38 -3.70 -18.75
N VAL A 78 -11.04 -2.51 -19.27
CA VAL A 78 -11.74 -1.93 -20.44
C VAL A 78 -11.53 -2.76 -21.69
N VAL A 79 -10.27 -3.15 -21.99
CA VAL A 79 -9.95 -3.93 -23.19
C VAL A 79 -10.63 -5.30 -23.15
N PHE A 80 -10.49 -6.02 -22.05
CA PHE A 80 -11.10 -7.35 -21.91
C PHE A 80 -12.62 -7.29 -21.79
N GLY A 81 -13.15 -6.28 -21.09
CA GLY A 81 -14.59 -6.06 -20.97
C GLY A 81 -15.25 -5.78 -22.34
N ILE A 82 -14.67 -4.90 -23.15
CA ILE A 82 -15.16 -4.63 -24.52
C ILE A 82 -15.04 -5.90 -25.36
N TYR A 83 -13.92 -6.56 -25.34
CA TYR A 83 -13.70 -7.78 -26.14
C TYR A 83 -14.72 -8.87 -25.81
N THR A 84 -14.92 -9.18 -24.51
CA THR A 84 -15.88 -10.20 -24.06
C THR A 84 -17.33 -9.79 -24.32
N GLY A 85 -17.63 -8.49 -24.26
CA GLY A 85 -18.95 -7.95 -24.57
C GLY A 85 -19.33 -8.12 -26.04
N ILE A 86 -18.36 -7.98 -26.96
CA ILE A 86 -18.55 -8.13 -28.41
C ILE A 86 -18.56 -9.61 -28.82
N ASN A 87 -17.63 -10.40 -28.27
CA ASN A 87 -17.42 -11.81 -28.67
C ASN A 87 -17.89 -12.77 -27.58
N ARG A 88 -19.15 -12.75 -27.21
CA ARG A 88 -19.72 -13.46 -26.05
C ARG A 88 -19.50 -14.99 -26.07
N GLU A 89 -19.52 -15.61 -27.23
CA GLU A 89 -19.40 -17.07 -27.40
C GLU A 89 -17.97 -17.52 -27.78
N GLY A 90 -17.01 -16.57 -27.81
CA GLY A 90 -15.63 -16.86 -28.18
C GLY A 90 -14.86 -17.65 -27.13
N TYR A 91 -13.99 -18.56 -27.55
CA TYR A 91 -13.11 -19.32 -26.63
C TYR A 91 -12.24 -18.38 -25.76
N LEU A 92 -11.72 -17.29 -26.35
CA LEU A 92 -10.92 -16.32 -25.60
C LEU A 92 -11.77 -15.54 -24.58
N SER A 93 -13.01 -15.24 -24.90
CA SER A 93 -13.94 -14.61 -23.96
C SER A 93 -14.23 -15.51 -22.77
N ASN A 94 -14.49 -16.79 -23.01
CA ASN A 94 -14.67 -17.76 -21.94
C ASN A 94 -13.41 -17.93 -21.09
N PHE A 95 -12.23 -17.92 -21.69
CA PHE A 95 -10.96 -17.96 -20.96
C PHE A 95 -10.75 -16.74 -20.09
N ILE A 96 -11.01 -15.52 -20.57
CA ILE A 96 -10.94 -14.28 -19.82
C ILE A 96 -11.91 -14.32 -18.63
N LEU A 97 -13.15 -14.76 -18.84
CA LEU A 97 -14.16 -14.89 -17.80
C LEU A 97 -13.72 -15.89 -16.70
N ILE A 98 -13.16 -17.04 -17.10
CA ILE A 98 -12.63 -18.02 -16.13
C ILE A 98 -11.51 -17.41 -15.29
N ILE A 99 -10.54 -16.72 -15.91
CA ILE A 99 -9.46 -16.05 -15.16
C ILE A 99 -10.03 -14.97 -14.24
N SER A 100 -11.00 -14.20 -14.69
CA SER A 100 -11.67 -13.19 -13.86
C SER A 100 -12.34 -13.82 -12.64
N LEU A 101 -13.03 -14.96 -12.80
CA LEU A 101 -13.61 -15.69 -11.67
C LEU A 101 -12.56 -16.16 -10.66
N PHE A 102 -11.41 -16.64 -11.12
CA PHE A 102 -10.30 -16.96 -10.21
C PHE A 102 -9.80 -15.72 -9.45
N GLY A 103 -9.70 -14.59 -10.13
CA GLY A 103 -9.26 -13.32 -9.53
C GLY A 103 -10.17 -12.85 -8.38
N VAL A 104 -11.48 -13.08 -8.47
CA VAL A 104 -12.44 -12.73 -7.41
C VAL A 104 -12.51 -13.82 -6.31
N SER A 105 -12.39 -15.09 -6.71
CA SER A 105 -12.58 -16.23 -5.79
C SER A 105 -11.40 -16.44 -4.85
N LEU A 106 -10.18 -16.07 -5.26
CA LEU A 106 -8.97 -16.25 -4.46
C LEU A 106 -8.65 -14.97 -3.69
N PRO A 107 -8.30 -15.08 -2.40
CA PRO A 107 -7.76 -13.94 -1.65
C PRO A 107 -6.50 -13.39 -2.35
N THR A 108 -6.39 -12.05 -2.47
CA THR A 108 -5.29 -11.36 -3.16
C THR A 108 -3.90 -11.79 -2.67
N PHE A 109 -3.75 -12.05 -1.37
CA PHE A 109 -2.47 -12.50 -0.82
C PHE A 109 -2.06 -13.89 -1.33
N VAL A 110 -3.02 -14.79 -1.62
CA VAL A 110 -2.74 -16.12 -2.17
C VAL A 110 -2.19 -15.98 -3.59
N ILE A 111 -2.81 -15.14 -4.42
CA ILE A 111 -2.32 -14.83 -5.76
C ILE A 111 -0.91 -14.23 -5.69
N GLY A 112 -0.68 -13.29 -4.76
CA GLY A 112 0.63 -12.70 -4.55
C GLY A 112 1.71 -13.73 -4.18
N ILE A 113 1.40 -14.66 -3.26
CA ILE A 113 2.32 -15.73 -2.88
C ILE A 113 2.62 -16.65 -4.08
N LEU A 114 1.62 -17.03 -4.86
CA LEU A 114 1.82 -17.86 -6.07
C LEU A 114 2.70 -17.15 -7.11
N PHE A 115 2.50 -15.85 -7.32
CA PHE A 115 3.33 -15.06 -8.23
C PHE A 115 4.78 -14.93 -7.72
N ILE A 116 4.99 -14.67 -6.45
CA ILE A 116 6.32 -14.67 -5.85
C ILE A 116 6.98 -16.03 -6.02
N TYR A 117 6.26 -17.11 -5.71
CA TYR A 117 6.79 -18.46 -5.87
C TYR A 117 7.21 -18.77 -7.31
N LEU A 118 6.34 -18.45 -8.28
CA LEU A 118 6.62 -18.73 -9.69
C LEU A 118 7.72 -17.81 -10.24
N PHE A 119 7.57 -16.50 -10.12
CA PHE A 119 8.43 -15.54 -10.82
C PHE A 119 9.72 -15.20 -10.07
N SER A 120 9.73 -15.33 -8.75
CA SER A 120 10.89 -15.00 -7.93
C SER A 120 11.67 -16.27 -7.54
N VAL A 121 10.99 -17.31 -7.07
CA VAL A 121 11.66 -18.52 -6.56
C VAL A 121 12.02 -19.49 -7.69
N ILE A 122 11.04 -19.83 -8.56
CA ILE A 122 11.29 -20.82 -9.65
C ILE A 122 12.05 -20.18 -10.80
N LEU A 123 11.55 -19.06 -11.33
CA LEU A 123 12.12 -18.43 -12.52
C LEU A 123 13.26 -17.48 -12.22
N GLY A 124 13.35 -16.91 -11.00
CA GLY A 124 14.42 -16.01 -10.58
C GLY A 124 14.48 -14.67 -11.35
N ILE A 125 13.39 -14.25 -12.01
CA ILE A 125 13.37 -13.07 -12.89
C ILE A 125 12.90 -11.80 -12.20
N LEU A 126 12.10 -11.91 -11.14
CA LEU A 126 11.57 -10.78 -10.38
C LEU A 126 11.92 -10.90 -8.89
N PRO A 127 12.10 -9.77 -8.17
CA PRO A 127 12.39 -9.81 -6.75
C PRO A 127 11.14 -10.23 -5.94
N SER A 128 11.35 -10.95 -4.85
CA SER A 128 10.27 -11.41 -3.94
C SER A 128 9.82 -10.34 -2.96
N PHE A 129 10.66 -9.34 -2.68
CA PHE A 129 10.39 -8.27 -1.71
C PHE A 129 11.25 -7.04 -2.01
N GLY A 130 10.92 -5.94 -1.31
CA GLY A 130 11.66 -4.70 -1.40
C GLY A 130 11.10 -3.74 -2.45
N ARG A 131 11.73 -2.58 -2.56
CA ARG A 131 11.36 -1.50 -3.47
C ARG A 131 12.36 -1.35 -4.63
N GLY A 132 13.46 -2.14 -4.62
CA GLY A 132 14.59 -1.93 -5.52
C GLY A 132 15.36 -0.64 -5.18
N GLU A 133 16.22 -0.21 -6.07
CA GLU A 133 16.90 1.06 -5.97
C GLU A 133 15.92 2.21 -6.28
N VAL A 134 15.96 3.26 -5.46
CA VAL A 134 15.13 4.45 -5.63
C VAL A 134 16.00 5.68 -5.79
N ILE A 135 15.57 6.59 -6.65
CA ILE A 135 16.24 7.88 -6.88
C ILE A 135 15.48 8.93 -6.07
N PRO A 136 16.16 9.65 -5.16
CA PRO A 136 15.55 10.75 -4.43
C PRO A 136 15.30 11.93 -5.37
N PHE A 137 14.11 12.51 -5.30
CA PHE A 137 13.69 13.69 -6.05
C PHE A 137 13.02 14.70 -5.09
N GLY A 138 13.84 15.44 -4.37
CA GLY A 138 13.37 16.32 -3.31
C GLY A 138 12.72 15.54 -2.15
N PHE A 139 11.45 15.83 -1.88
CA PHE A 139 10.64 15.12 -0.87
C PHE A 139 10.07 13.77 -1.38
N TRP A 140 10.26 13.46 -2.65
CA TRP A 140 9.80 12.24 -3.29
C TRP A 140 10.96 11.29 -3.56
N SER A 141 10.73 9.99 -3.47
CA SER A 141 11.68 8.98 -3.92
C SER A 141 10.98 8.05 -4.92
N THR A 142 11.56 7.88 -6.10
CA THR A 142 10.94 7.09 -7.17
C THR A 142 11.75 5.84 -7.53
N GLY A 143 11.04 4.72 -7.70
CA GLY A 143 11.56 3.49 -8.26
C GLY A 143 11.42 3.38 -9.78
N PHE A 144 10.65 4.27 -10.42
CA PHE A 144 10.41 4.21 -11.87
C PHE A 144 11.64 4.44 -12.73
N LEU A 145 12.64 5.12 -12.21
CA LEU A 145 13.87 5.48 -12.94
C LEU A 145 14.96 4.41 -12.82
N THR A 146 14.71 3.31 -12.12
CA THR A 146 15.67 2.21 -11.97
C THR A 146 15.05 0.89 -12.42
N LEU A 147 15.88 0.04 -13.05
CA LEU A 147 15.40 -1.27 -13.51
C LEU A 147 14.97 -2.16 -12.33
N SER A 148 15.70 -2.10 -11.22
CA SER A 148 15.38 -2.84 -10.00
C SER A 148 14.08 -2.35 -9.35
N GLY A 149 13.82 -1.04 -9.35
CA GLY A 149 12.59 -0.45 -8.86
C GLY A 149 11.37 -0.84 -9.70
N VAL A 150 11.49 -0.75 -11.03
CA VAL A 150 10.43 -1.20 -11.95
C VAL A 150 10.13 -2.70 -11.76
N LYS A 151 11.16 -3.55 -11.70
CA LYS A 151 10.97 -4.99 -11.44
C LYS A 151 10.27 -5.26 -10.12
N ALA A 152 10.58 -4.50 -9.07
CA ALA A 152 9.97 -4.66 -7.75
C ALA A 152 8.46 -4.28 -7.73
N LEU A 153 8.02 -3.40 -8.64
CA LEU A 153 6.63 -3.00 -8.77
C LEU A 153 5.77 -4.00 -9.54
N ILE A 154 6.35 -4.86 -10.40
CA ILE A 154 5.57 -5.72 -11.30
C ILE A 154 4.65 -6.67 -10.52
N LEU A 155 5.21 -7.51 -9.64
CA LEU A 155 4.40 -8.53 -8.95
C LEU A 155 3.27 -7.94 -8.10
N PRO A 156 3.53 -6.95 -7.22
CA PRO A 156 2.46 -6.38 -6.42
C PRO A 156 1.42 -5.61 -7.25
N SER A 157 1.85 -4.91 -8.32
CA SER A 157 0.92 -4.18 -9.19
C SER A 157 0.01 -5.11 -9.98
N VAL A 158 0.55 -6.19 -10.53
CA VAL A 158 -0.26 -7.20 -11.25
C VAL A 158 -1.22 -7.90 -10.28
N THR A 159 -0.75 -8.26 -9.09
CA THR A 159 -1.60 -8.89 -8.06
C THR A 159 -2.79 -8.01 -7.68
N LEU A 160 -2.56 -6.71 -7.43
CA LEU A 160 -3.62 -5.78 -7.08
C LEU A 160 -4.54 -5.48 -8.26
N SER A 161 -3.99 -5.36 -9.48
CA SER A 161 -4.77 -5.07 -10.68
C SER A 161 -5.74 -6.19 -11.03
N LEU A 162 -5.38 -7.46 -10.83
CA LEU A 162 -6.27 -8.58 -11.07
C LEU A 162 -7.55 -8.51 -10.24
N PHE A 163 -7.43 -8.14 -8.97
CA PHE A 163 -8.61 -7.96 -8.12
C PHE A 163 -9.46 -6.76 -8.57
N GLN A 164 -8.84 -5.64 -8.88
CA GLN A 164 -9.56 -4.43 -9.30
C GLN A 164 -10.20 -4.55 -10.69
N MET A 165 -9.60 -5.34 -11.60
CA MET A 165 -10.12 -5.58 -12.95
C MET A 165 -11.43 -6.38 -12.93
N THR A 166 -11.65 -7.19 -11.90
CA THR A 166 -12.77 -8.13 -11.81
C THR A 166 -13.92 -7.60 -10.94
N SER A 167 -13.72 -6.50 -10.20
CA SER A 167 -14.75 -5.81 -9.42
C SER A 167 -15.43 -4.70 -10.22
#